data_56e1f7c402d5a7e5e36458b1ed5970c8
#
_entry.id   56e1f7c402d5a7e5e36458b1ed5970c8
#
_cell.length_a   1.000
_cell.length_b   1.000
_cell.length_c   1.000
_cell.angle_alpha   90.00
_cell.angle_beta   90.00
_cell.angle_gamma   90.00
#
_symmetry.space_group_name_H-M   'P 1'
#
loop_
_entity.id
_entity.type
_entity.pdbx_description
1 polymer ?
#
loop_
_entity_poly.entity_id
_entity_poly.type
_entity_poly.pdbx_seq_one_letter_code
_entity_poly.pdbx_strand_id
1 'polypeptide(L)'
;LHHNMLDQVRSGEILESRIDEAVTRILKVKFRSGLMERGLPSKRAAAFSDSIGSEAHRELARDAVRRSLVLLKNDNNLLPLNPRGRYRLAGAGADDIGLQSGGWTISWQGTGNVNSDFPGGSSILEGFVRHAQRAGGDVALYDPTESGPKPDAVIVVMAENPYAEGQGDIDSLAWQQGNSRDLALIRQLKEQGIAV
;
A
#
# COMPACT_ATOMS: atom_id res chain seq x y z
N LEU A 1 6.18 32.98 11.32
CA LEU A 1 4.76 33.23 11.01
C LEU A 1 4.05 33.95 12.16
N HIS A 2 4.07 33.40 13.39
CA HIS A 2 3.38 33.97 14.55
C HIS A 2 3.85 35.40 14.90
N HIS A 3 5.16 35.67 14.96
CA HIS A 3 5.70 37.00 15.22
C HIS A 3 5.26 38.03 14.19
N ASN A 4 5.33 37.68 12.90
CA ASN A 4 4.87 38.58 11.83
C ASN A 4 3.40 38.98 11.99
N MET A 5 2.53 38.02 12.34
CA MET A 5 1.11 38.32 12.56
C MET A 5 0.89 39.26 13.75
N LEU A 6 1.63 39.07 14.85
CA LEU A 6 1.57 39.98 16.00
C LEU A 6 1.98 41.41 15.62
N ASP A 7 3.05 41.56 14.86
CA ASP A 7 3.55 42.84 14.43
C ASP A 7 2.59 43.54 13.46
N GLN A 8 1.96 42.80 12.55
CA GLN A 8 0.94 43.30 11.63
C GLN A 8 -0.33 43.75 12.35
N VAL A 9 -0.75 43.05 13.41
CA VAL A 9 -1.88 43.50 14.24
C VAL A 9 -1.49 44.74 15.04
N ARG A 10 -0.31 44.78 15.66
CA ARG A 10 0.17 45.93 16.43
C ARG A 10 0.37 47.18 15.60
N SER A 11 0.78 47.02 14.35
CA SER A 11 0.91 48.12 13.39
C SER A 11 -0.41 48.60 12.78
N GLY A 12 -1.50 47.86 13.01
CA GLY A 12 -2.80 48.13 12.40
C GLY A 12 -2.97 47.67 10.95
N GLU A 13 -1.99 46.98 10.40
CA GLU A 13 -2.05 46.36 9.05
C GLU A 13 -3.13 45.28 9.00
N ILE A 14 -3.28 44.52 10.07
CA ILE A 14 -4.39 43.57 10.28
C ILE A 14 -5.22 44.05 11.44
N LEU A 15 -6.50 44.27 11.22
CA LEU A 15 -7.43 44.64 12.28
C LEU A 15 -7.61 43.47 13.27
N GLU A 16 -7.58 43.77 14.57
CA GLU A 16 -7.82 42.76 15.63
C GLU A 16 -9.18 42.08 15.44
N SER A 17 -10.22 42.82 15.01
CA SER A 17 -11.53 42.27 14.71
C SER A 17 -11.50 41.15 13.65
N ARG A 18 -10.55 41.21 12.71
CA ARG A 18 -10.37 40.14 11.71
C ARG A 18 -9.82 38.85 12.34
N ILE A 19 -8.93 39.01 13.33
CA ILE A 19 -8.41 37.87 14.11
C ILE A 19 -9.55 37.27 14.97
N ASP A 20 -10.33 38.10 15.64
CA ASP A 20 -11.47 37.69 16.45
C ASP A 20 -12.52 36.92 15.63
N GLU A 21 -12.80 37.36 14.41
CA GLU A 21 -13.67 36.64 13.49
C GLU A 21 -13.13 35.23 13.17
N ALA A 22 -11.86 35.12 12.84
CA ALA A 22 -11.24 33.85 12.50
C ALA A 22 -11.26 32.90 13.71
N VAL A 23 -10.85 33.39 14.89
CA VAL A 23 -10.85 32.62 16.15
C VAL A 23 -12.29 32.19 16.51
N THR A 24 -13.26 33.08 16.36
CA THR A 24 -14.67 32.78 16.62
C THR A 24 -15.18 31.64 15.74
N ARG A 25 -14.82 31.62 14.44
CA ARG A 25 -15.19 30.54 13.53
C ARG A 25 -14.60 29.19 13.97
N ILE A 26 -13.32 29.19 14.32
CA ILE A 26 -12.62 27.98 14.78
C ILE A 26 -13.24 27.47 16.10
N LEU A 27 -13.43 28.36 17.07
CA LEU A 27 -14.00 28.01 18.36
C LEU A 27 -15.44 27.48 18.23
N LYS A 28 -16.27 28.08 17.38
CA LYS A 28 -17.62 27.58 17.11
C LYS A 28 -17.63 26.13 16.64
N VAL A 29 -16.70 25.73 15.77
CA VAL A 29 -16.58 24.33 15.33
C VAL A 29 -16.19 23.44 16.49
N LYS A 30 -15.21 23.85 17.29
CA LYS A 30 -14.74 23.08 18.47
C LYS A 30 -15.87 22.88 19.49
N PHE A 31 -16.63 23.91 19.82
CA PHE A 31 -17.75 23.79 20.73
C PHE A 31 -18.88 22.92 20.17
N ARG A 32 -19.26 23.12 18.90
CA ARG A 32 -20.31 22.31 18.26
C ARG A 32 -19.94 20.81 18.17
N SER A 33 -18.66 20.50 18.05
CA SER A 33 -18.17 19.13 18.04
C SER A 33 -18.07 18.50 19.44
N GLY A 34 -18.40 19.24 20.50
CA GLY A 34 -18.28 18.78 21.89
C GLY A 34 -16.83 18.54 22.32
N LEU A 35 -15.88 19.23 21.71
CA LEU A 35 -14.47 18.98 21.96
C LEU A 35 -14.06 19.37 23.38
N MET A 36 -14.71 20.40 23.95
CA MET A 36 -14.42 20.90 25.29
C MET A 36 -14.88 19.95 26.41
N GLU A 37 -15.94 19.17 26.14
CA GLU A 37 -16.55 18.25 27.10
C GLU A 37 -15.96 16.84 27.03
N ARG A 38 -15.28 16.49 25.94
CA ARG A 38 -14.82 15.11 25.67
C ARG A 38 -13.53 14.70 26.39
N GLY A 39 -12.91 15.56 27.18
CA GLY A 39 -11.65 15.27 27.84
C GLY A 39 -10.46 15.11 26.88
N LEU A 40 -9.32 14.66 27.38
CA LEU A 40 -8.09 14.56 26.60
C LEU A 40 -8.18 13.48 25.49
N PRO A 41 -7.63 13.74 24.31
CA PRO A 41 -7.60 12.76 23.21
C PRO A 41 -7.03 11.40 23.60
N SER A 42 -5.98 11.36 24.42
CA SER A 42 -5.37 10.11 24.91
C SER A 42 -6.30 9.21 25.72
N LYS A 43 -7.28 9.81 26.40
CA LYS A 43 -8.29 9.05 27.15
C LYS A 43 -9.43 8.55 26.27
N ARG A 44 -9.63 9.18 25.10
CA ARG A 44 -10.66 8.77 24.13
C ARG A 44 -10.17 7.69 23.18
N ALA A 45 -8.88 7.67 22.85
CA ALA A 45 -8.28 6.70 21.94
C ALA A 45 -8.45 5.25 22.43
N ALA A 46 -8.43 5.02 23.75
CA ALA A 46 -8.63 3.71 24.35
C ALA A 46 -10.00 3.09 24.01
N ALA A 47 -11.04 3.91 23.77
CA ALA A 47 -12.38 3.44 23.43
C ALA A 47 -12.47 2.79 22.04
N PHE A 48 -11.45 2.98 21.18
CA PHE A 48 -11.43 2.47 19.80
C PHE A 48 -10.27 1.50 19.55
N SER A 49 -9.45 1.20 20.56
CA SER A 49 -8.27 0.33 20.43
C SER A 49 -8.61 -1.03 19.85
N ASP A 50 -9.72 -1.63 20.29
CA ASP A 50 -10.16 -2.96 19.89
C ASP A 50 -10.73 -3.01 18.46
N SER A 51 -11.05 -1.86 17.88
CA SER A 51 -11.55 -1.77 16.50
C SER A 51 -10.42 -1.73 15.47
N ILE A 52 -9.24 -1.24 15.87
CA ILE A 52 -8.09 -1.11 14.96
C ILE A 52 -7.55 -2.49 14.62
N GLY A 53 -7.58 -2.83 13.32
CA GLY A 53 -7.12 -4.14 12.84
C GLY A 53 -7.99 -5.31 13.29
N SER A 54 -9.24 -5.06 13.74
CA SER A 54 -10.22 -6.10 14.04
C SER A 54 -10.49 -7.00 12.84
N GLU A 55 -10.98 -8.23 13.08
CA GLU A 55 -11.30 -9.15 11.97
C GLU A 55 -12.30 -8.53 10.97
N ALA A 56 -13.31 -7.82 11.46
CA ALA A 56 -14.27 -7.12 10.60
C ALA A 56 -13.61 -6.07 9.70
N HIS A 57 -12.65 -5.30 10.22
CA HIS A 57 -11.90 -4.34 9.41
C HIS A 57 -10.99 -5.04 8.40
N ARG A 58 -10.36 -6.15 8.78
CA ARG A 58 -9.52 -6.94 7.87
C ARG A 58 -10.33 -7.61 6.76
N GLU A 59 -11.52 -8.12 7.06
CA GLU A 59 -12.43 -8.66 6.04
C GLU A 59 -12.91 -7.59 5.08
N LEU A 60 -13.28 -6.41 5.58
CA LEU A 60 -13.64 -5.28 4.74
C LEU A 60 -12.49 -4.85 3.82
N ALA A 61 -11.27 -4.79 4.34
CA ALA A 61 -10.08 -4.49 3.55
C ALA A 61 -9.84 -5.53 2.44
N ARG A 62 -9.97 -6.83 2.76
CA ARG A 62 -9.86 -7.91 1.76
C ARG A 62 -10.96 -7.82 0.69
N ASP A 63 -12.18 -7.48 1.08
CA ASP A 63 -13.27 -7.31 0.12
C ASP A 63 -13.04 -6.11 -0.79
N ALA A 64 -12.53 -5.00 -0.25
CA ALA A 64 -12.14 -3.84 -1.03
C ALA A 64 -11.06 -4.18 -2.06
N VAL A 65 -10.03 -4.94 -1.68
CA VAL A 65 -8.99 -5.42 -2.61
C VAL A 65 -9.61 -6.30 -3.70
N ARG A 66 -10.43 -7.30 -3.33
CA ARG A 66 -11.08 -8.17 -4.33
C ARG A 66 -11.90 -7.39 -5.36
N ARG A 67 -12.60 -6.35 -4.93
CA ARG A 67 -13.42 -5.51 -5.81
C ARG A 67 -12.62 -4.51 -6.63
N SER A 68 -11.39 -4.19 -6.22
CA SER A 68 -10.51 -3.25 -6.94
C SER A 68 -9.65 -3.92 -8.01
N LEU A 69 -9.54 -5.25 -8.00
CA LEU A 69 -8.78 -5.98 -9.02
C LEU A 69 -9.45 -5.87 -10.39
N VAL A 70 -8.65 -5.59 -11.41
CA VAL A 70 -9.08 -5.48 -12.79
C VAL A 70 -8.36 -6.53 -13.64
N LEU A 71 -9.12 -7.44 -14.25
CA LEU A 71 -8.58 -8.43 -15.19
C LEU A 71 -8.43 -7.77 -16.56
N LEU A 72 -7.20 -7.44 -16.96
CA LEU A 72 -6.92 -6.80 -18.24
C LEU A 72 -6.77 -7.82 -19.39
N LYS A 73 -6.29 -9.03 -19.08
CA LYS A 73 -6.02 -10.06 -20.08
C LYS A 73 -6.08 -11.45 -19.43
N ASN A 74 -6.66 -12.43 -20.12
CA ASN A 74 -6.71 -13.82 -19.70
C ASN A 74 -6.73 -14.75 -20.93
N ASP A 75 -5.60 -14.79 -21.64
CA ASP A 75 -5.45 -15.63 -22.82
C ASP A 75 -5.44 -17.11 -22.41
N ASN A 76 -6.07 -17.93 -23.23
CA ASN A 76 -6.17 -19.38 -23.03
C ASN A 76 -6.80 -19.80 -21.69
N ASN A 77 -7.56 -18.92 -21.04
CA ASN A 77 -8.22 -19.19 -19.76
C ASN A 77 -7.23 -19.66 -18.67
N LEU A 78 -6.04 -19.05 -18.60
CA LEU A 78 -5.05 -19.35 -17.57
C LEU A 78 -5.61 -19.11 -16.17
N LEU A 79 -6.41 -18.06 -16.00
CA LEU A 79 -7.12 -17.75 -14.76
C LEU A 79 -8.58 -18.28 -14.79
N PRO A 80 -9.09 -18.78 -13.66
CA PRO A 80 -8.45 -18.88 -12.33
C PRO A 80 -7.41 -19.98 -12.27
N LEU A 81 -6.34 -19.75 -11.50
CA LEU A 81 -5.31 -20.76 -11.27
C LEU A 81 -5.86 -21.95 -10.46
N ASN A 82 -5.43 -23.17 -10.77
CA ASN A 82 -5.74 -24.32 -9.94
C ASN A 82 -4.99 -24.23 -8.60
N PRO A 83 -5.65 -24.17 -7.44
CA PRO A 83 -4.97 -24.02 -6.17
C PRO A 83 -4.07 -25.21 -5.78
N ARG A 84 -4.16 -26.34 -6.49
CA ARG A 84 -3.27 -27.51 -6.32
C ARG A 84 -2.05 -27.49 -7.23
N GLY A 85 -1.92 -26.46 -8.09
CA GLY A 85 -0.83 -26.33 -9.05
C GLY A 85 0.50 -25.99 -8.36
N ARG A 86 1.54 -26.02 -9.18
CA ARG A 86 2.89 -25.58 -8.81
C ARG A 86 3.14 -24.20 -9.40
N TYR A 87 3.28 -23.20 -8.55
CA TYR A 87 3.50 -21.82 -8.97
C TYR A 87 4.76 -21.23 -8.35
N ARG A 88 5.35 -20.29 -9.06
CA ARG A 88 6.46 -19.49 -8.54
C ARG A 88 6.10 -18.02 -8.65
N LEU A 89 6.50 -17.23 -7.66
CA LEU A 89 6.32 -15.79 -7.66
C LEU A 89 7.66 -15.11 -7.93
N ALA A 90 7.64 -14.09 -8.75
CA ALA A 90 8.81 -13.31 -9.12
C ALA A 90 8.46 -11.81 -9.16
N GLY A 91 9.47 -10.96 -9.32
CA GLY A 91 9.30 -9.52 -9.35
C GLY A 91 9.42 -8.88 -7.97
N ALA A 92 9.66 -7.57 -7.96
CA ALA A 92 9.96 -6.82 -6.74
C ALA A 92 8.83 -6.85 -5.71
N GLY A 93 7.57 -6.85 -6.18
CA GLY A 93 6.40 -6.84 -5.29
C GLY A 93 5.97 -8.23 -4.79
N ALA A 94 6.65 -9.31 -5.16
CA ALA A 94 6.20 -10.66 -4.82
C ALA A 94 6.17 -10.91 -3.30
N ASP A 95 7.20 -10.46 -2.59
CA ASP A 95 7.32 -10.63 -1.13
C ASP A 95 7.78 -9.34 -0.46
N ASP A 96 7.09 -8.25 -0.73
CA ASP A 96 7.42 -6.93 -0.18
C ASP A 96 6.13 -6.15 0.16
N ILE A 97 5.81 -6.07 1.47
CA ILE A 97 4.64 -5.35 1.96
C ILE A 97 4.82 -3.84 1.85
N GLY A 98 6.06 -3.34 1.95
CA GLY A 98 6.37 -1.93 1.77
C GLY A 98 5.97 -1.44 0.38
N LEU A 99 6.32 -2.20 -0.67
CA LEU A 99 5.91 -1.91 -2.05
C LEU A 99 4.39 -2.01 -2.25
N GLN A 100 3.71 -2.92 -1.55
CA GLN A 100 2.25 -3.04 -1.62
C GLN A 100 1.53 -1.84 -0.99
N SER A 101 2.14 -1.21 0.00
CA SER A 101 1.52 -0.16 0.82
C SER A 101 1.66 1.24 0.23
N GLY A 102 2.78 1.54 -0.44
CA GLY A 102 3.01 2.82 -1.11
C GLY A 102 3.44 3.97 -0.20
N GLY A 103 3.42 5.18 -0.75
CA GLY A 103 3.76 6.42 -0.03
C GLY A 103 2.82 6.71 1.14
N TRP A 104 3.24 7.57 2.06
CA TRP A 104 2.53 7.90 3.30
C TRP A 104 2.31 6.71 4.25
N THR A 105 3.05 5.64 4.05
CA THR A 105 3.00 4.45 4.91
C THR A 105 4.21 4.42 5.81
N ILE A 106 4.01 4.52 7.13
CA ILE A 106 5.01 4.61 8.20
C ILE A 106 5.88 5.87 8.06
N SER A 107 6.49 6.09 6.90
CA SER A 107 7.26 7.28 6.57
C SER A 107 6.58 8.11 5.48
N TRP A 108 7.01 9.36 5.30
CA TRP A 108 6.43 10.24 4.28
C TRP A 108 6.49 9.63 2.88
N GLN A 109 7.66 9.21 2.46
CA GLN A 109 7.83 8.61 1.13
C GLN A 109 7.43 7.13 1.05
N GLY A 110 7.25 6.47 2.20
CA GLY A 110 6.95 5.03 2.25
C GLY A 110 8.13 4.12 1.91
N THR A 111 9.33 4.69 1.73
CA THR A 111 10.54 3.96 1.37
C THR A 111 11.24 3.35 2.57
N GLY A 112 11.98 2.25 2.34
CA GLY A 112 12.81 1.61 3.36
C GLY A 112 12.06 0.74 4.37
N ASN A 113 10.75 0.57 4.20
CA ASN A 113 9.96 -0.34 5.01
C ASN A 113 10.28 -1.80 4.64
N VAL A 114 10.26 -2.66 5.63
CA VAL A 114 10.45 -4.12 5.46
C VAL A 114 9.23 -4.88 6.01
N ASN A 115 9.05 -6.14 5.63
CA ASN A 115 7.86 -6.91 6.02
C ASN A 115 7.60 -6.93 7.53
N SER A 116 8.66 -6.92 8.37
CA SER A 116 8.53 -6.87 9.83
C SER A 116 7.92 -5.57 10.38
N ASP A 117 7.90 -4.50 9.61
CA ASP A 117 7.28 -3.23 10.02
C ASP A 117 5.75 -3.26 9.94
N PHE A 118 5.20 -4.33 9.36
CA PHE A 118 3.76 -4.51 9.15
C PHE A 118 3.20 -5.68 9.96
N PRO A 119 3.10 -5.57 11.28
CA PRO A 119 2.59 -6.66 12.11
C PRO A 119 1.16 -7.04 11.70
N GLY A 120 0.98 -8.31 11.32
CA GLY A 120 -0.29 -8.82 10.82
C GLY A 120 -0.59 -8.50 9.35
N GLY A 121 0.34 -7.85 8.64
CA GLY A 121 0.31 -7.77 7.17
C GLY A 121 0.61 -9.13 6.54
N SER A 122 0.39 -9.23 5.24
CA SER A 122 0.77 -10.41 4.45
C SER A 122 1.26 -9.96 3.10
N SER A 123 2.40 -10.51 2.68
CA SER A 123 2.86 -10.31 1.31
C SER A 123 1.99 -11.08 0.32
N ILE A 124 2.13 -10.77 -0.97
CA ILE A 124 1.45 -11.52 -2.04
C ILE A 124 1.89 -12.98 -2.01
N LEU A 125 3.20 -13.23 -1.85
CA LEU A 125 3.74 -14.59 -1.69
C LEU A 125 3.08 -15.35 -0.55
N GLU A 126 3.02 -14.76 0.65
CA GLU A 126 2.38 -15.40 1.79
C GLU A 126 0.90 -15.69 1.57
N GLY A 127 0.20 -14.82 0.86
CA GLY A 127 -1.19 -15.03 0.46
C GLY A 127 -1.35 -16.26 -0.43
N PHE A 128 -0.52 -16.38 -1.46
CA PHE A 128 -0.50 -17.54 -2.36
C PHE A 128 -0.10 -18.84 -1.64
N VAL A 129 0.96 -18.80 -0.84
CA VAL A 129 1.43 -19.97 -0.07
C VAL A 129 0.32 -20.50 0.85
N ARG A 130 -0.32 -19.63 1.62
CA ARG A 130 -1.42 -20.04 2.51
C ARG A 130 -2.61 -20.64 1.77
N HIS A 131 -2.93 -20.09 0.60
CA HIS A 131 -4.05 -20.59 -0.19
C HIS A 131 -3.73 -21.95 -0.83
N ALA A 132 -2.55 -22.09 -1.42
CA ALA A 132 -2.07 -23.32 -2.03
C ALA A 132 -1.93 -24.46 -1.01
N GLN A 133 -1.32 -24.20 0.15
CA GLN A 133 -1.14 -25.20 1.22
C GLN A 133 -2.46 -25.84 1.64
N ARG A 134 -3.55 -25.04 1.74
CA ARG A 134 -4.88 -25.57 2.07
C ARG A 134 -5.44 -26.53 1.02
N ALA A 135 -5.00 -26.40 -0.20
CA ALA A 135 -5.44 -27.21 -1.33
C ALA A 135 -4.47 -28.34 -1.69
N GLY A 136 -3.25 -28.35 -1.14
CA GLY A 136 -2.19 -29.28 -1.46
C GLY A 136 -1.37 -28.86 -2.69
N GLY A 137 -1.31 -27.57 -3.00
CA GLY A 137 -0.45 -26.99 -4.04
C GLY A 137 0.95 -26.60 -3.53
N ASP A 138 1.82 -26.22 -4.46
CA ASP A 138 3.22 -25.84 -4.22
C ASP A 138 3.48 -24.41 -4.72
N VAL A 139 3.81 -23.49 -3.80
CA VAL A 139 4.11 -22.09 -4.11
C VAL A 139 5.38 -21.65 -3.40
N ALA A 140 6.31 -21.04 -4.15
CA ALA A 140 7.54 -20.45 -3.62
C ALA A 140 7.97 -19.25 -4.46
N LEU A 141 9.03 -18.55 -4.04
CA LEU A 141 9.73 -17.59 -4.90
C LEU A 141 10.38 -18.32 -6.10
N TYR A 142 10.41 -17.63 -7.23
CA TYR A 142 11.08 -18.12 -8.43
C TYR A 142 12.59 -18.12 -8.23
N ASP A 143 13.19 -19.27 -8.38
CA ASP A 143 14.64 -19.46 -8.44
C ASP A 143 15.00 -20.04 -9.83
N PRO A 144 15.75 -19.31 -10.67
CA PRO A 144 16.15 -19.80 -11.99
C PRO A 144 17.09 -21.01 -11.93
N THR A 145 17.66 -21.30 -10.76
CA THR A 145 18.55 -22.46 -10.53
C THR A 145 17.81 -23.66 -9.95
N GLU A 146 16.52 -23.53 -9.66
CA GLU A 146 15.72 -24.62 -9.10
C GLU A 146 15.71 -25.82 -10.05
N SER A 147 16.13 -26.97 -9.54
CA SER A 147 16.06 -28.25 -10.26
C SER A 147 14.71 -28.92 -9.98
N GLY A 148 14.12 -29.54 -11.01
CA GLY A 148 12.86 -30.26 -10.86
C GLY A 148 11.84 -29.96 -11.95
N PRO A 149 10.57 -30.33 -11.74
CA PRO A 149 9.52 -30.07 -12.73
C PRO A 149 9.26 -28.56 -12.86
N LYS A 150 9.00 -28.12 -14.10
CA LYS A 150 8.62 -26.72 -14.37
C LYS A 150 7.36 -26.35 -13.58
N PRO A 151 7.24 -25.09 -13.14
CA PRO A 151 5.98 -24.58 -12.59
C PRO A 151 4.89 -24.52 -13.66
N ASP A 152 3.64 -24.64 -13.25
CA ASP A 152 2.48 -24.47 -14.13
C ASP A 152 2.39 -23.02 -14.62
N ALA A 153 2.77 -22.05 -13.78
CA ALA A 153 2.95 -20.67 -14.17
C ALA A 153 3.90 -19.94 -13.20
N VAL A 154 4.46 -18.82 -13.68
CA VAL A 154 5.19 -17.85 -12.85
C VAL A 154 4.37 -16.56 -12.77
N ILE A 155 4.03 -16.12 -11.57
CA ILE A 155 3.34 -14.87 -11.32
C ILE A 155 4.39 -13.78 -11.10
N VAL A 156 4.50 -12.85 -12.03
CA VAL A 156 5.45 -11.72 -11.93
C VAL A 156 4.74 -10.52 -11.32
N VAL A 157 5.08 -10.19 -10.10
CA VAL A 157 4.52 -9.05 -9.36
C VAL A 157 5.41 -7.83 -9.57
N MET A 158 4.98 -6.96 -10.47
CA MET A 158 5.64 -5.70 -10.73
C MET A 158 5.17 -4.64 -9.74
N ALA A 159 6.09 -3.87 -9.19
CA ALA A 159 5.79 -2.78 -8.28
C ALA A 159 6.73 -1.60 -8.49
N GLU A 160 6.23 -0.40 -8.32
CA GLU A 160 7.02 0.82 -8.24
C GLU A 160 7.56 1.01 -6.82
N ASN A 161 8.69 1.70 -6.69
CA ASN A 161 9.14 2.17 -5.39
C ASN A 161 8.11 3.17 -4.86
N PRO A 162 7.79 3.12 -3.55
CA PRO A 162 6.87 4.07 -2.96
C PRO A 162 7.38 5.50 -3.08
N TYR A 163 6.48 6.43 -3.27
CA TYR A 163 6.77 7.86 -3.27
C TYR A 163 5.54 8.66 -2.80
N ALA A 164 5.80 9.89 -2.38
CA ALA A 164 4.78 10.89 -2.12
C ALA A 164 5.29 12.27 -2.56
N GLU A 165 4.38 13.15 -2.96
CA GLU A 165 4.61 14.54 -3.40
C GLU A 165 5.85 14.68 -4.31
N GLY A 166 6.65 15.68 -4.20
CA GLY A 166 7.75 16.02 -5.11
C GLY A 166 8.57 14.88 -5.70
N GLN A 167 8.73 13.75 -5.01
CA GLN A 167 9.39 12.57 -5.59
C GLN A 167 8.51 11.85 -6.64
N GLY A 168 7.22 12.07 -6.62
CA GLY A 168 6.27 11.58 -7.62
C GLY A 168 6.15 12.48 -8.85
N ASP A 169 6.76 13.66 -8.85
CA ASP A 169 6.78 14.58 -9.97
C ASP A 169 7.83 14.12 -10.98
N ILE A 170 7.43 13.25 -11.88
CA ILE A 170 8.29 12.63 -12.89
C ILE A 170 7.91 13.08 -14.31
N ASP A 171 8.90 13.22 -15.18
CA ASP A 171 8.71 13.68 -16.58
C ASP A 171 8.21 12.55 -17.51
N SER A 172 8.25 11.31 -17.09
CA SER A 172 7.91 10.13 -17.90
C SER A 172 7.15 9.09 -17.12
N LEU A 173 6.10 8.51 -17.73
CA LEU A 173 5.36 7.37 -17.21
C LEU A 173 5.91 6.03 -17.72
N ALA A 174 7.08 6.01 -18.36
CA ALA A 174 7.70 4.78 -18.82
C ALA A 174 8.08 3.88 -17.63
N TRP A 175 7.58 2.65 -17.64
CA TRP A 175 7.90 1.65 -16.63
C TRP A 175 9.40 1.34 -16.62
N GLN A 176 10.02 1.42 -15.44
CA GLN A 176 11.46 1.14 -15.26
C GLN A 176 12.34 1.84 -16.31
N GLN A 177 12.20 3.14 -16.45
CA GLN A 177 12.96 3.95 -17.42
C GLN A 177 14.46 3.62 -17.38
N GLY A 178 15.01 3.15 -18.51
CA GLY A 178 16.39 2.69 -18.63
C GLY A 178 16.70 1.32 -18.00
N ASN A 179 15.71 0.63 -17.43
CA ASN A 179 15.88 -0.71 -16.85
C ASN A 179 14.67 -1.60 -17.18
N SER A 180 14.84 -2.50 -18.14
CA SER A 180 13.78 -3.41 -18.59
C SER A 180 13.79 -4.76 -17.87
N ARG A 181 14.25 -4.81 -16.60
CA ARG A 181 14.43 -6.06 -15.84
C ARG A 181 13.20 -6.95 -15.82
N ASP A 182 12.02 -6.38 -15.52
CA ASP A 182 10.78 -7.16 -15.44
C ASP A 182 10.37 -7.70 -16.81
N LEU A 183 10.51 -6.89 -17.85
CA LEU A 183 10.25 -7.31 -19.22
C LEU A 183 11.22 -8.41 -19.69
N ALA A 184 12.50 -8.31 -19.32
CA ALA A 184 13.51 -9.33 -19.63
C ALA A 184 13.15 -10.66 -18.94
N LEU A 185 12.74 -10.62 -17.67
CA LEU A 185 12.30 -11.81 -16.94
C LEU A 185 11.07 -12.46 -17.62
N ILE A 186 10.07 -11.67 -17.98
CA ILE A 186 8.85 -12.18 -18.66
C ILE A 186 9.23 -12.84 -20.01
N ARG A 187 10.12 -12.22 -20.79
CA ARG A 187 10.59 -12.79 -22.05
C ARG A 187 11.33 -14.11 -21.83
N GLN A 188 12.25 -14.15 -20.88
CA GLN A 188 12.99 -15.36 -20.53
C GLN A 188 12.06 -16.51 -20.13
N LEU A 189 11.07 -16.25 -19.28
CA LEU A 189 10.09 -17.26 -18.85
C LEU A 189 9.28 -17.79 -20.05
N LYS A 190 8.84 -16.91 -20.94
CA LYS A 190 8.11 -17.29 -22.16
C LYS A 190 8.99 -18.13 -23.13
N GLU A 191 10.26 -17.77 -23.31
CA GLU A 191 11.20 -18.53 -24.12
C GLU A 191 11.44 -19.95 -23.55
N GLN A 192 11.34 -20.10 -22.24
CA GLN A 192 11.36 -21.40 -21.56
C GLN A 192 10.05 -22.18 -21.67
N GLY A 193 9.01 -21.61 -22.30
CA GLY A 193 7.68 -22.21 -22.40
C GLY A 193 6.92 -22.26 -21.09
N ILE A 194 7.19 -21.34 -20.18
CA ILE A 194 6.49 -21.19 -18.90
C ILE A 194 5.38 -20.15 -19.07
N ALA A 195 4.18 -20.47 -18.57
CA ALA A 195 3.08 -19.51 -18.53
C ALA A 195 3.38 -18.36 -17.54
N VAL A 196 3.05 -17.12 -17.91
CA VAL A 196 3.29 -15.92 -17.08
C VAL A 196 2.00 -15.12 -17.00
#